data_38885ae00f36ee108ac1e76ddadba6b4
#
_entry.id   38885ae00f36ee108ac1e76ddadba6b4
#
_cell.length_a   1.000
_cell.length_b   1.000
_cell.length_c   1.000
_cell.angle_alpha   90.00
_cell.angle_beta   90.00
_cell.angle_gamma   90.00
#
_symmetry.space_group_name_H-M   'P 1'
#
loop_
_entity.id
_entity.type
_entity.pdbx_description
1 polymer ?
#
loop_
_entity_poly.entity_id
_entity_poly.type
_entity_poly.pdbx_seq_one_letter_code
_entity_poly.pdbx_strand_id
1 'polypeptide(L)'
;FLDAIVVSPETYENAVKINVSRELNGLKPLEIVTVPHVLAEDGMPISSTRIISGEIDTYGKMLRPLKIAVGSLNKIKIDATRSAFLRFYENVEVFGVNVQSGVPEQPKESETRQGSINRAKSCIGDADYGVGLEAGVFETEDGLYDVQYCSIIDKAGKITIGHGPGFRYPDAVREKVENGWTVGDAFNTMYEWERKGMGEGAIGCLTKGVVTRTQLSEQAVIAALVPRIKREMFPEI
;
A
#
# COMPACT_ATOMS: atom_id res chain seq x y z
N PHE A 1 -10.17 -19.97 41.87
CA PHE A 1 -10.46 -18.52 41.83
C PHE A 1 -9.83 -17.97 40.55
N LEU A 2 -10.60 -17.10 39.83
CA LEU A 2 -10.10 -16.40 38.66
C LEU A 2 -9.76 -14.97 39.10
N ASP A 3 -8.57 -14.49 38.73
CA ASP A 3 -8.10 -13.15 39.07
C ASP A 3 -8.13 -12.19 37.88
N ALA A 4 -8.01 -12.72 36.65
CA ALA A 4 -8.01 -11.94 35.42
C ALA A 4 -8.81 -12.63 34.29
N ILE A 5 -9.21 -11.84 33.29
CA ILE A 5 -9.76 -12.28 32.02
C ILE A 5 -8.98 -11.65 30.88
N VAL A 6 -8.51 -12.50 29.94
CA VAL A 6 -7.81 -12.05 28.75
C VAL A 6 -8.81 -11.94 27.61
N VAL A 7 -8.86 -10.81 26.94
CA VAL A 7 -9.83 -10.52 25.87
C VAL A 7 -9.15 -9.86 24.68
N SER A 8 -9.78 -9.98 23.51
CA SER A 8 -9.47 -9.14 22.34
C SER A 8 -10.17 -7.78 22.46
N PRO A 9 -9.75 -6.74 21.71
CA PRO A 9 -10.41 -5.43 21.75
C PRO A 9 -11.92 -5.49 21.51
N GLU A 10 -12.39 -6.31 20.59
CA GLU A 10 -13.81 -6.47 20.25
C GLU A 10 -14.63 -7.14 21.36
N THR A 11 -14.00 -7.92 22.25
CA THR A 11 -14.66 -8.61 23.35
C THR A 11 -14.51 -7.90 24.70
N TYR A 12 -13.83 -6.73 24.73
CA TYR A 12 -13.62 -5.94 25.94
C TYR A 12 -14.92 -5.58 26.66
N GLU A 13 -15.94 -5.10 25.93
CA GLU A 13 -17.24 -4.75 26.48
C GLU A 13 -17.96 -5.94 27.13
N ASN A 14 -17.73 -7.15 26.62
CA ASN A 14 -18.29 -8.36 27.23
C ASN A 14 -17.60 -8.67 28.56
N ALA A 15 -16.28 -8.44 28.66
CA ALA A 15 -15.56 -8.60 29.92
C ALA A 15 -16.04 -7.60 30.99
N VAL A 16 -16.33 -6.35 30.59
CA VAL A 16 -16.92 -5.33 31.47
C VAL A 16 -18.27 -5.82 31.98
N LYS A 17 -19.17 -6.34 31.13
CA LYS A 17 -20.46 -6.90 31.53
C LYS A 17 -20.31 -8.09 32.48
N ILE A 18 -19.31 -8.94 32.27
CA ILE A 18 -18.99 -10.05 33.19
C ILE A 18 -18.62 -9.48 34.56
N ASN A 19 -17.82 -8.46 34.67
CA ASN A 19 -17.43 -7.85 35.94
C ASN A 19 -18.64 -7.24 36.66
N VAL A 20 -19.52 -6.53 35.96
CA VAL A 20 -20.78 -6.02 36.55
C VAL A 20 -21.62 -7.16 37.12
N SER A 21 -21.76 -8.27 36.37
CA SER A 21 -22.50 -9.44 36.87
C SER A 21 -21.83 -10.10 38.10
N ARG A 22 -20.47 -10.15 38.13
CA ARG A 22 -19.72 -10.63 39.28
C ARG A 22 -19.95 -9.81 40.52
N GLU A 23 -19.88 -8.49 40.41
CA GLU A 23 -20.12 -7.56 41.55
C GLU A 23 -21.55 -7.70 42.09
N LEU A 24 -22.57 -7.80 41.24
CA LEU A 24 -23.95 -8.04 41.63
C LEU A 24 -24.12 -9.36 42.41
N ASN A 25 -23.23 -10.34 42.16
CA ASN A 25 -23.26 -11.63 42.88
C ASN A 25 -22.21 -11.69 44.03
N GLY A 26 -21.67 -10.54 44.45
CA GLY A 26 -20.74 -10.44 45.58
C GLY A 26 -19.35 -11.00 45.30
N LEU A 27 -18.97 -11.16 44.02
CA LEU A 27 -17.68 -11.63 43.59
C LEU A 27 -16.76 -10.44 43.23
N LYS A 28 -15.46 -10.56 43.50
CA LYS A 28 -14.47 -9.58 43.11
C LYS A 28 -14.41 -9.49 41.57
N PRO A 29 -14.38 -8.27 40.98
CA PRO A 29 -14.17 -8.10 39.55
C PRO A 29 -12.81 -8.68 39.13
N LEU A 30 -12.74 -9.18 37.90
CA LEU A 30 -11.49 -9.69 37.28
C LEU A 30 -10.68 -8.51 36.71
N GLU A 31 -9.38 -8.63 36.74
CA GLU A 31 -8.52 -7.77 35.94
C GLU A 31 -8.76 -8.06 34.45
N ILE A 32 -9.05 -7.02 33.65
CA ILE A 32 -9.26 -7.18 32.22
C ILE A 32 -7.95 -6.89 31.49
N VAL A 33 -7.37 -7.93 30.89
CA VAL A 33 -6.12 -7.83 30.10
C VAL A 33 -6.50 -7.90 28.62
N THR A 34 -6.32 -6.78 27.91
CA THR A 34 -6.59 -6.73 26.47
C THR A 34 -5.33 -7.09 25.69
N VAL A 35 -5.44 -8.06 24.77
CA VAL A 35 -4.37 -8.46 23.86
C VAL A 35 -4.76 -8.14 22.42
N PRO A 36 -3.83 -7.61 21.59
CA PRO A 36 -4.09 -7.36 20.18
C PRO A 36 -4.35 -8.66 19.42
N HIS A 37 -5.10 -8.56 18.31
CA HIS A 37 -5.24 -9.69 17.39
C HIS A 37 -3.91 -10.04 16.73
N VAL A 38 -3.66 -11.35 16.59
CA VAL A 38 -2.65 -11.82 15.64
C VAL A 38 -3.29 -11.83 14.25
N LEU A 39 -2.64 -11.15 13.30
CA LEU A 39 -3.17 -10.96 11.95
C LEU A 39 -2.58 -11.98 10.98
N ALA A 40 -3.41 -12.47 10.06
CA ALA A 40 -3.02 -13.30 8.94
C ALA A 40 -2.33 -12.46 7.83
N GLU A 41 -1.86 -13.12 6.77
CA GLU A 41 -1.17 -12.47 5.63
C GLU A 41 -2.02 -11.39 4.95
N ASP A 42 -3.34 -11.55 4.93
CA ASP A 42 -4.29 -10.59 4.36
C ASP A 42 -4.61 -9.38 5.27
N GLY A 43 -3.99 -9.27 6.42
CA GLY A 43 -4.22 -8.20 7.38
C GLY A 43 -5.44 -8.39 8.28
N MET A 44 -6.18 -9.48 8.12
CA MET A 44 -7.35 -9.80 8.94
C MET A 44 -6.98 -10.72 10.11
N PRO A 45 -7.74 -10.69 11.24
CA PRO A 45 -7.46 -11.55 12.38
C PRO A 45 -7.43 -13.04 12.05
N ILE A 46 -6.51 -13.77 12.67
CA ILE A 46 -6.56 -15.24 12.71
C ILE A 46 -7.74 -15.64 13.59
N SER A 47 -8.63 -16.49 13.09
CA SER A 47 -9.75 -17.02 13.86
C SER A 47 -9.98 -18.51 13.59
N SER A 48 -10.58 -19.19 14.57
CA SER A 48 -10.93 -20.61 14.42
C SER A 48 -11.84 -20.85 13.21
N THR A 49 -12.76 -19.94 12.92
CA THR A 49 -13.66 -20.02 11.76
C THR A 49 -12.87 -20.05 10.45
N ARG A 50 -11.90 -19.17 10.29
CA ARG A 50 -11.07 -19.09 9.08
C ARG A 50 -10.15 -20.32 8.91
N ILE A 51 -9.65 -20.85 10.03
CA ILE A 51 -8.84 -22.08 10.02
C ILE A 51 -9.68 -23.30 9.64
N ILE A 52 -10.86 -23.46 10.26
CA ILE A 52 -11.76 -24.58 9.99
C ILE A 52 -12.32 -24.53 8.56
N SER A 53 -12.58 -23.34 8.02
CA SER A 53 -13.03 -23.18 6.63
C SER A 53 -11.91 -23.43 5.61
N GLY A 54 -10.66 -23.60 6.02
CA GLY A 54 -9.51 -23.77 5.13
C GLY A 54 -9.10 -22.50 4.39
N GLU A 55 -9.43 -21.36 4.91
CA GLU A 55 -9.02 -20.06 4.34
C GLU A 55 -7.56 -19.74 4.68
N ILE A 56 -7.16 -20.04 5.91
CA ILE A 56 -5.82 -19.85 6.43
C ILE A 56 -5.35 -21.09 7.20
N ASP A 57 -4.04 -21.24 7.35
CA ASP A 57 -3.48 -22.20 8.29
C ASP A 57 -3.45 -21.65 9.72
N THR A 58 -2.95 -22.44 10.67
CA THR A 58 -2.85 -22.06 12.09
C THR A 58 -1.86 -20.92 12.35
N TYR A 59 -1.02 -20.58 11.40
CA TYR A 59 -0.04 -19.49 11.47
C TYR A 59 -0.52 -18.23 10.74
N GLY A 60 -1.71 -18.29 10.12
CA GLY A 60 -2.29 -17.17 9.38
C GLY A 60 -1.80 -17.04 7.94
N LYS A 61 -1.13 -18.07 7.40
CA LYS A 61 -0.78 -18.14 5.99
C LYS A 61 -2.03 -18.42 5.16
N MET A 62 -2.22 -17.68 4.07
CA MET A 62 -3.34 -17.91 3.17
C MET A 62 -3.20 -19.23 2.43
N LEU A 63 -4.26 -20.04 2.41
CA LEU A 63 -4.33 -21.31 1.67
C LEU A 63 -4.82 -21.14 0.22
N ARG A 64 -5.06 -19.93 -0.20
CA ARG A 64 -5.34 -19.49 -1.57
C ARG A 64 -4.37 -18.37 -1.98
N PRO A 65 -4.28 -18.01 -3.27
CA PRO A 65 -3.53 -16.81 -3.66
C PRO A 65 -4.05 -15.56 -2.93
N LEU A 66 -3.12 -14.75 -2.43
CA LEU A 66 -3.42 -13.42 -1.89
C LEU A 66 -3.83 -12.51 -3.04
N LYS A 67 -5.07 -11.99 -3.01
CA LYS A 67 -5.63 -11.16 -4.08
C LYS A 67 -5.28 -9.70 -3.91
N ILE A 68 -4.63 -9.12 -4.92
CA ILE A 68 -4.14 -7.74 -4.90
C ILE A 68 -4.69 -7.00 -6.11
N ALA A 69 -5.58 -6.04 -5.86
CA ALA A 69 -6.11 -5.15 -6.87
C ALA A 69 -5.21 -3.91 -7.00
N VAL A 70 -4.75 -3.61 -8.21
CA VAL A 70 -3.98 -2.41 -8.53
C VAL A 70 -4.89 -1.37 -9.17
N GLY A 71 -4.97 -0.16 -8.64
CA GLY A 71 -5.82 0.92 -9.13
C GLY A 71 -5.31 1.54 -10.45
N SER A 72 -4.96 0.69 -11.41
CA SER A 72 -4.49 1.08 -12.73
C SER A 72 -4.49 -0.14 -13.68
N LEU A 73 -4.74 0.10 -14.99
CA LEU A 73 -4.52 -0.90 -16.04
C LEU A 73 -3.10 -0.86 -16.62
N ASN A 74 -2.24 0.05 -16.14
CA ASN A 74 -0.87 0.15 -16.61
C ASN A 74 -0.06 -1.09 -16.18
N LYS A 75 0.45 -1.82 -17.18
CA LYS A 75 1.22 -3.06 -16.98
C LYS A 75 2.45 -2.84 -16.08
N ILE A 76 3.14 -1.71 -16.20
CA ILE A 76 4.29 -1.36 -15.35
C ILE A 76 3.90 -1.37 -13.87
N LYS A 77 2.77 -0.73 -13.51
CA LYS A 77 2.28 -0.67 -12.13
C LYS A 77 1.84 -2.06 -11.62
N ILE A 78 1.22 -2.87 -12.47
CA ILE A 78 0.79 -4.24 -12.13
C ILE A 78 1.99 -5.15 -11.91
N ASP A 79 2.96 -5.14 -12.83
CA ASP A 79 4.16 -5.97 -12.75
C ASP A 79 5.04 -5.58 -11.56
N ALA A 80 5.22 -4.28 -11.31
CA ALA A 80 5.94 -3.77 -10.14
C ALA A 80 5.29 -4.23 -8.82
N THR A 81 3.95 -4.16 -8.73
CA THR A 81 3.21 -4.64 -7.56
C THR A 81 3.40 -6.14 -7.37
N ARG A 82 3.28 -6.93 -8.45
CA ARG A 82 3.49 -8.38 -8.40
C ARG A 82 4.89 -8.72 -7.93
N SER A 83 5.92 -8.09 -8.51
CA SER A 83 7.32 -8.28 -8.11
C SER A 83 7.54 -7.99 -6.64
N ALA A 84 7.02 -6.86 -6.13
CA ALA A 84 7.17 -6.47 -4.74
C ALA A 84 6.51 -7.45 -3.77
N PHE A 85 5.28 -7.85 -4.04
CA PHE A 85 4.55 -8.78 -3.17
C PHE A 85 5.17 -10.17 -3.16
N LEU A 86 5.65 -10.69 -4.29
CA LEU A 86 6.32 -11.99 -4.38
C LEU A 86 7.65 -12.07 -3.61
N ARG A 87 8.20 -10.94 -3.14
CA ARG A 87 9.36 -10.96 -2.25
C ARG A 87 9.01 -11.35 -0.81
N PHE A 88 7.74 -11.26 -0.44
CA PHE A 88 7.28 -11.47 0.94
C PHE A 88 6.20 -12.54 1.07
N TYR A 89 5.45 -12.82 -0.01
CA TYR A 89 4.33 -13.76 -0.04
C TYR A 89 4.57 -14.81 -1.14
N GLU A 90 4.31 -16.07 -0.84
CA GLU A 90 4.61 -17.16 -1.76
C GLU A 90 3.64 -17.23 -2.95
N ASN A 91 2.36 -16.87 -2.73
CA ASN A 91 1.32 -17.02 -3.74
C ASN A 91 0.42 -15.78 -3.81
N VAL A 92 0.52 -15.05 -4.92
CA VAL A 92 -0.23 -13.81 -5.14
C VAL A 92 -0.94 -13.82 -6.49
N GLU A 93 -2.16 -13.29 -6.51
CA GLU A 93 -2.92 -12.97 -7.71
C GLU A 93 -3.03 -11.45 -7.82
N VAL A 94 -2.34 -10.84 -8.80
CA VAL A 94 -2.30 -9.39 -8.99
C VAL A 94 -3.00 -9.01 -10.28
N PHE A 95 -3.98 -8.13 -10.20
CA PHE A 95 -4.79 -7.67 -11.33
C PHE A 95 -5.04 -6.16 -11.29
N GLY A 96 -5.23 -5.57 -12.47
CA GLY A 96 -5.52 -4.15 -12.62
C GLY A 96 -7.01 -3.84 -12.57
N VAL A 97 -7.36 -2.71 -11.95
CA VAL A 97 -8.71 -2.15 -11.93
C VAL A 97 -8.66 -0.73 -12.46
N ASN A 98 -9.56 -0.40 -13.39
CA ASN A 98 -9.63 0.94 -13.94
C ASN A 98 -10.31 1.90 -12.95
N VAL A 99 -9.53 2.78 -12.34
CA VAL A 99 -10.02 3.80 -11.40
C VAL A 99 -9.38 5.15 -11.67
N GLN A 100 -10.10 6.21 -11.34
CA GLN A 100 -9.58 7.57 -11.39
C GLN A 100 -8.74 7.88 -10.14
N SER A 101 -7.67 8.66 -10.31
CA SER A 101 -6.85 9.14 -9.19
C SER A 101 -7.53 10.27 -8.39
N GLY A 102 -8.43 11.01 -9.04
CA GLY A 102 -9.06 12.20 -8.47
C GLY A 102 -8.09 13.38 -8.26
N VAL A 103 -6.93 13.34 -8.91
CA VAL A 103 -5.91 14.42 -8.92
C VAL A 103 -5.57 14.77 -10.37
N PRO A 104 -4.91 15.92 -10.63
CA PRO A 104 -4.47 16.29 -11.97
C PRO A 104 -3.61 15.21 -12.65
N GLU A 105 -3.52 15.23 -13.97
CA GLU A 105 -2.69 14.29 -14.75
C GLU A 105 -1.21 14.37 -14.35
N GLN A 106 -0.72 15.58 -14.06
CA GLN A 106 0.61 15.82 -13.49
C GLN A 106 0.43 16.32 -12.04
N PRO A 107 0.28 15.40 -11.06
CA PRO A 107 0.11 15.79 -9.67
C PRO A 107 1.40 16.36 -9.09
N LYS A 108 1.27 17.28 -8.15
CA LYS A 108 2.38 17.93 -7.47
C LYS A 108 2.36 17.57 -6.00
N GLU A 109 3.52 17.25 -5.45
CA GLU A 109 3.73 17.06 -3.99
C GLU A 109 2.63 16.23 -3.30
N SER A 110 1.84 16.85 -2.41
CA SER A 110 0.80 16.18 -1.63
C SER A 110 -0.32 15.56 -2.49
N GLU A 111 -0.58 16.10 -3.69
CA GLU A 111 -1.56 15.53 -4.63
C GLU A 111 -1.12 14.12 -5.08
N THR A 112 0.18 13.90 -5.27
CA THR A 112 0.73 12.58 -5.63
C THR A 112 0.39 11.53 -4.58
N ARG A 113 0.61 11.87 -3.31
CA ARG A 113 0.24 11.01 -2.18
C ARG A 113 -1.27 10.78 -2.14
N GLN A 114 -2.08 11.83 -2.30
CA GLN A 114 -3.53 11.72 -2.29
C GLN A 114 -4.05 10.86 -3.44
N GLY A 115 -3.51 11.02 -4.65
CA GLY A 115 -3.85 10.21 -5.82
C GLY A 115 -3.58 8.72 -5.58
N SER A 116 -2.46 8.36 -4.95
CA SER A 116 -2.16 6.97 -4.58
C SER A 116 -3.19 6.40 -3.60
N ILE A 117 -3.61 7.17 -2.59
CA ILE A 117 -4.65 6.77 -1.61
C ILE A 117 -5.99 6.55 -2.31
N ASN A 118 -6.40 7.49 -3.17
CA ASN A 118 -7.67 7.42 -3.89
C ASN A 118 -7.74 6.15 -4.75
N ARG A 119 -6.66 5.85 -5.49
CA ARG A 119 -6.57 4.63 -6.30
C ARG A 119 -6.66 3.36 -5.45
N ALA A 120 -5.92 3.30 -4.33
CA ALA A 120 -5.95 2.14 -3.43
C ALA A 120 -7.36 1.88 -2.89
N LYS A 121 -8.04 2.93 -2.39
CA LYS A 121 -9.40 2.84 -1.87
C LYS A 121 -10.42 2.43 -2.92
N SER A 122 -10.28 2.95 -4.14
CA SER A 122 -11.26 2.73 -5.20
C SER A 122 -11.13 1.37 -5.87
N CYS A 123 -9.98 0.70 -5.77
CA CYS A 123 -9.75 -0.57 -6.46
C CYS A 123 -9.90 -1.81 -5.59
N ILE A 124 -9.91 -1.69 -4.26
CA ILE A 124 -9.84 -2.85 -3.36
C ILE A 124 -10.97 -3.88 -3.58
N GLY A 125 -12.23 -3.45 -3.71
CA GLY A 125 -13.36 -4.35 -3.91
C GLY A 125 -13.30 -5.57 -2.98
N ASP A 126 -13.37 -6.77 -3.57
CA ASP A 126 -13.28 -8.06 -2.85
C ASP A 126 -11.83 -8.58 -2.70
N ALA A 127 -10.82 -7.82 -3.18
CA ALA A 127 -9.42 -8.20 -3.01
C ALA A 127 -8.97 -8.08 -1.55
N ASP A 128 -7.90 -8.78 -1.19
CA ASP A 128 -7.32 -8.71 0.16
C ASP A 128 -6.58 -7.39 0.36
N TYR A 129 -5.94 -6.89 -0.71
CA TYR A 129 -5.29 -5.59 -0.73
C TYR A 129 -5.67 -4.78 -1.96
N GLY A 130 -5.90 -3.47 -1.75
CA GLY A 130 -5.94 -2.47 -2.81
C GLY A 130 -4.63 -1.69 -2.85
N VAL A 131 -4.03 -1.58 -4.02
CA VAL A 131 -2.75 -0.87 -4.24
C VAL A 131 -2.95 0.29 -5.20
N GLY A 132 -2.58 1.48 -4.74
CA GLY A 132 -2.58 2.69 -5.55
C GLY A 132 -1.16 3.20 -5.76
N LEU A 133 -0.76 3.38 -7.00
CA LEU A 133 0.52 3.96 -7.39
C LEU A 133 0.27 5.26 -8.16
N GLU A 134 0.94 6.35 -7.73
CA GLU A 134 0.91 7.63 -8.41
C GLU A 134 2.30 8.25 -8.47
N ALA A 135 2.64 8.83 -9.63
CA ALA A 135 3.89 9.55 -9.84
C ALA A 135 3.59 11.04 -9.95
N GLY A 136 4.40 11.86 -9.34
CA GLY A 136 4.24 13.30 -9.39
C GLY A 136 5.55 14.05 -9.30
N VAL A 137 5.46 15.35 -9.43
CA VAL A 137 6.61 16.24 -9.39
C VAL A 137 6.72 16.95 -8.05
N PHE A 138 7.95 17.06 -7.58
CA PHE A 138 8.31 17.67 -6.30
C PHE A 138 9.35 18.74 -6.55
N GLU A 139 9.03 19.97 -6.20
CA GLU A 139 9.97 21.08 -6.29
C GLU A 139 10.85 21.12 -5.04
N THR A 140 12.16 21.23 -5.26
CA THR A 140 13.16 21.36 -4.20
C THR A 140 14.14 22.49 -4.53
N GLU A 141 15.00 22.85 -3.59
CA GLU A 141 16.06 23.84 -3.82
C GLU A 141 17.00 23.42 -4.97
N ASP A 142 17.21 22.10 -5.14
CA ASP A 142 18.09 21.55 -6.16
C ASP A 142 17.41 21.34 -7.54
N GLY A 143 16.11 21.52 -7.65
CA GLY A 143 15.33 21.41 -8.88
C GLY A 143 14.08 20.54 -8.76
N LEU A 144 13.53 20.16 -9.92
CA LEU A 144 12.30 19.37 -10.03
C LEU A 144 12.61 17.86 -9.99
N TYR A 145 11.95 17.13 -9.10
CA TYR A 145 12.11 15.69 -8.92
C TYR A 145 10.85 14.92 -9.29
N ASP A 146 11.03 13.71 -9.85
CA ASP A 146 9.98 12.67 -9.89
C ASP A 146 9.99 11.90 -8.58
N VAL A 147 8.83 11.69 -7.98
CA VAL A 147 8.67 10.76 -6.85
C VAL A 147 7.40 9.94 -7.05
N GLN A 148 7.51 8.63 -6.88
CA GLN A 148 6.37 7.73 -6.93
C GLN A 148 5.90 7.37 -5.52
N TYR A 149 4.63 7.62 -5.23
CA TYR A 149 3.96 7.17 -4.02
C TYR A 149 3.18 5.88 -4.26
N CYS A 150 3.21 5.03 -3.25
CA CYS A 150 2.36 3.84 -3.16
C CYS A 150 1.54 3.89 -1.88
N SER A 151 0.26 3.59 -1.98
CA SER A 151 -0.63 3.35 -0.85
C SER A 151 -1.20 1.94 -0.95
N ILE A 152 -1.24 1.22 0.18
CA ILE A 152 -1.80 -0.12 0.29
C ILE A 152 -2.89 -0.09 1.36
N ILE A 153 -4.11 -0.50 1.00
CA ILE A 153 -5.25 -0.63 1.91
C ILE A 153 -5.64 -2.11 2.04
N ASP A 154 -6.03 -2.53 3.24
CA ASP A 154 -6.63 -3.85 3.50
C ASP A 154 -8.15 -3.77 3.73
N LYS A 155 -8.79 -4.93 3.92
CA LYS A 155 -10.23 -5.04 4.19
C LYS A 155 -10.68 -4.38 5.50
N ALA A 156 -9.77 -4.21 6.47
CA ALA A 156 -10.04 -3.47 7.70
C ALA A 156 -9.99 -1.94 7.49
N GLY A 157 -9.63 -1.47 6.29
CA GLY A 157 -9.50 -0.06 5.96
C GLY A 157 -8.19 0.58 6.42
N LYS A 158 -7.25 -0.21 6.92
CA LYS A 158 -5.91 0.26 7.31
C LYS A 158 -5.08 0.59 6.08
N ILE A 159 -4.45 1.77 6.08
CA ILE A 159 -3.65 2.26 4.96
C ILE A 159 -2.20 2.39 5.39
N THR A 160 -1.30 1.81 4.60
CA THR A 160 0.14 2.05 4.68
C THR A 160 0.61 2.78 3.44
N ILE A 161 1.62 3.63 3.60
CA ILE A 161 2.11 4.50 2.53
C ILE A 161 3.63 4.40 2.48
N GLY A 162 4.16 4.35 1.28
CA GLY A 162 5.58 4.43 0.98
C GLY A 162 5.83 5.23 -0.29
N HIS A 163 7.07 5.56 -0.52
CA HIS A 163 7.51 6.15 -1.79
C HIS A 163 8.80 5.50 -2.26
N GLY A 164 8.99 5.50 -3.57
CA GLY A 164 10.22 5.05 -4.19
C GLY A 164 11.31 6.12 -4.14
N PRO A 165 12.54 5.79 -4.60
CA PRO A 165 13.58 6.79 -4.81
C PRO A 165 13.12 7.79 -5.88
N GLY A 166 13.36 9.08 -5.63
CA GLY A 166 13.16 10.13 -6.59
C GLY A 166 14.40 10.34 -7.48
N PHE A 167 14.21 11.00 -8.62
CA PHE A 167 15.32 11.46 -9.45
C PHE A 167 15.03 12.88 -9.98
N ARG A 168 16.10 13.65 -10.19
CA ARG A 168 15.99 15.02 -10.67
C ARG A 168 15.76 15.04 -12.18
N TYR A 169 14.84 15.88 -12.63
CA TYR A 169 14.67 16.20 -14.04
C TYR A 169 15.73 17.23 -14.53
N PRO A 170 16.09 17.23 -15.83
CA PRO A 170 16.84 18.32 -16.44
C PRO A 170 16.11 19.66 -16.29
N ASP A 171 16.87 20.76 -16.12
CA ASP A 171 16.29 22.08 -15.93
C ASP A 171 15.39 22.51 -17.11
N ALA A 172 15.73 22.11 -18.33
CA ALA A 172 14.90 22.36 -19.50
C ALA A 172 13.52 21.66 -19.45
N VAL A 173 13.40 20.53 -18.74
CA VAL A 173 12.10 19.87 -18.46
C VAL A 173 11.34 20.66 -17.40
N ARG A 174 12.03 21.12 -16.35
CA ARG A 174 11.46 21.96 -15.29
C ARG A 174 10.81 23.21 -15.88
N GLU A 175 11.54 23.94 -16.73
CA GLU A 175 11.02 25.15 -17.41
C GLU A 175 9.73 24.88 -18.19
N LYS A 176 9.62 23.74 -18.88
CA LYS A 176 8.39 23.36 -19.59
C LYS A 176 7.24 23.05 -18.63
N VAL A 177 7.51 22.32 -17.55
CA VAL A 177 6.52 21.97 -16.52
C VAL A 177 5.99 23.24 -15.82
N GLU A 178 6.84 24.21 -15.53
CA GLU A 178 6.46 25.53 -15.00
C GLU A 178 5.52 26.29 -15.97
N ASN A 179 5.70 26.08 -17.28
CA ASN A 179 4.84 26.63 -18.34
C ASN A 179 3.61 25.76 -18.65
N GLY A 180 3.27 24.80 -17.77
CA GLY A 180 2.03 24.01 -17.84
C GLY A 180 2.10 22.74 -18.70
N TRP A 181 3.28 22.31 -19.13
CA TRP A 181 3.45 21.03 -19.83
C TRP A 181 3.47 19.86 -18.82
N THR A 182 3.05 18.68 -19.27
CA THR A 182 3.35 17.47 -18.51
C THR A 182 4.81 17.08 -18.74
N VAL A 183 5.39 16.33 -17.80
CA VAL A 183 6.74 15.74 -17.98
C VAL A 183 6.78 14.87 -19.23
N GLY A 184 5.71 14.10 -19.50
CA GLY A 184 5.61 13.26 -20.69
C GLY A 184 5.74 14.06 -21.97
N ASP A 185 4.97 15.16 -22.10
CA ASP A 185 5.01 16.04 -23.27
C ASP A 185 6.37 16.73 -23.43
N ALA A 186 6.96 17.17 -22.31
CA ALA A 186 8.28 17.80 -22.31
C ALA A 186 9.35 16.84 -22.84
N PHE A 187 9.37 15.58 -22.35
CA PHE A 187 10.31 14.57 -22.82
C PHE A 187 10.07 14.17 -24.26
N ASN A 188 8.84 13.95 -24.69
CA ASN A 188 8.51 13.63 -26.07
C ASN A 188 9.01 14.68 -27.04
N THR A 189 8.81 15.96 -26.70
CA THR A 189 9.20 17.07 -27.56
C THR A 189 10.72 17.25 -27.60
N MET A 190 11.41 17.10 -26.47
CA MET A 190 12.84 17.42 -26.36
C MET A 190 13.75 16.26 -26.75
N TYR A 191 13.35 15.02 -26.48
CA TYR A 191 14.23 13.85 -26.57
C TYR A 191 13.73 12.78 -27.52
N GLU A 192 12.56 12.92 -28.11
CA GLU A 192 11.92 11.94 -29.01
C GLU A 192 11.93 10.50 -28.42
N TRP A 193 11.75 10.40 -27.09
CA TRP A 193 12.00 9.18 -26.33
C TRP A 193 11.14 7.99 -26.74
N GLU A 194 9.87 8.24 -27.12
CA GLU A 194 8.97 7.20 -27.61
C GLU A 194 9.45 6.57 -28.90
N ARG A 195 10.02 7.40 -29.82
CA ARG A 195 10.57 6.91 -31.10
C ARG A 195 11.80 6.04 -30.93
N LYS A 196 12.54 6.19 -29.82
CA LYS A 196 13.76 5.40 -29.54
C LYS A 196 13.48 4.09 -28.80
N GLY A 197 12.20 3.68 -28.65
CA GLY A 197 11.83 2.42 -28.00
C GLY A 197 12.11 2.39 -26.48
N MET A 198 12.31 3.55 -25.86
CA MET A 198 12.57 3.67 -24.42
C MET A 198 11.27 3.76 -23.63
N GLY A 199 10.41 2.72 -23.71
CA GLY A 199 9.12 2.62 -23.03
C GLY A 199 9.17 2.61 -21.48
N GLU A 200 10.34 2.79 -20.88
CA GLU A 200 10.61 2.74 -19.44
C GLU A 200 10.52 4.09 -18.73
N GLY A 201 9.87 5.08 -19.37
CA GLY A 201 9.68 6.44 -18.83
C GLY A 201 10.96 7.29 -18.84
N ALA A 202 10.86 8.49 -18.27
CA ALA A 202 11.97 9.45 -18.24
C ALA A 202 13.24 8.85 -17.60
N ILE A 203 13.10 8.08 -16.53
CA ILE A 203 14.25 7.46 -15.86
C ILE A 203 15.00 6.47 -16.77
N GLY A 204 14.29 5.69 -17.57
CA GLY A 204 14.91 4.80 -18.54
C GLY A 204 15.74 5.56 -19.57
N CYS A 205 15.22 6.68 -20.06
CA CYS A 205 15.95 7.59 -20.96
C CYS A 205 17.20 8.18 -20.27
N LEU A 206 17.03 8.76 -19.09
CA LEU A 206 18.11 9.44 -18.35
C LEU A 206 19.23 8.49 -17.89
N THR A 207 18.91 7.23 -17.62
CA THR A 207 19.88 6.22 -17.16
C THR A 207 20.34 5.29 -18.27
N LYS A 208 19.96 5.53 -19.52
CA LYS A 208 20.26 4.63 -20.67
C LYS A 208 19.76 3.20 -20.43
N GLY A 209 18.61 3.06 -19.77
CA GLY A 209 17.97 1.77 -19.49
C GLY A 209 18.51 1.03 -18.25
N VAL A 210 19.45 1.60 -17.50
CA VAL A 210 19.99 0.96 -16.27
C VAL A 210 18.94 0.88 -15.16
N VAL A 211 18.10 1.90 -15.03
CA VAL A 211 16.97 1.93 -14.08
C VAL A 211 15.69 2.07 -14.87
N THR A 212 14.69 1.25 -14.51
CA THR A 212 13.39 1.24 -15.17
C THR A 212 12.30 1.86 -14.28
N ARG A 213 11.22 2.33 -14.89
CA ARG A 213 10.04 2.81 -14.16
C ARG A 213 9.39 1.69 -13.32
N THR A 214 9.47 0.45 -13.79
CA THR A 214 9.00 -0.73 -13.05
C THR A 214 9.79 -0.89 -11.74
N GLN A 215 11.11 -0.76 -11.77
CA GLN A 215 11.95 -0.86 -10.57
C GLN A 215 11.66 0.26 -9.56
N LEU A 216 11.47 1.52 -10.01
CA LEU A 216 11.08 2.61 -9.10
C LEU A 216 9.71 2.37 -8.45
N SER A 217 8.74 1.89 -9.24
CA SER A 217 7.42 1.54 -8.74
C SER A 217 7.47 0.38 -7.75
N GLU A 218 8.30 -0.65 -8.00
CA GLU A 218 8.53 -1.78 -7.10
C GLU A 218 9.07 -1.30 -5.74
N GLN A 219 10.05 -0.39 -5.74
CA GLN A 219 10.59 0.18 -4.50
C GLN A 219 9.52 0.94 -3.70
N ALA A 220 8.65 1.69 -4.36
CA ALA A 220 7.54 2.37 -3.70
C ALA A 220 6.56 1.38 -3.03
N VAL A 221 6.25 0.27 -3.70
CA VAL A 221 5.39 -0.80 -3.14
C VAL A 221 6.07 -1.47 -1.95
N ILE A 222 7.36 -1.81 -2.07
CA ILE A 222 8.14 -2.39 -0.96
C ILE A 222 8.13 -1.45 0.25
N ALA A 223 8.38 -0.16 0.05
CA ALA A 223 8.34 0.83 1.13
C ALA A 223 6.96 0.89 1.81
N ALA A 224 5.87 0.80 1.05
CA ALA A 224 4.51 0.75 1.60
C ALA A 224 4.19 -0.57 2.33
N LEU A 225 4.87 -1.67 2.00
CA LEU A 225 4.74 -2.97 2.67
C LEU A 225 5.47 -3.04 4.01
N VAL A 226 6.51 -2.21 4.25
CA VAL A 226 7.33 -2.26 5.47
C VAL A 226 6.50 -2.35 6.76
N PRO A 227 5.49 -1.48 7.00
CA PRO A 227 4.72 -1.56 8.24
C PRO A 227 3.85 -2.83 8.33
N ARG A 228 3.52 -3.45 7.18
CA ARG A 228 2.71 -4.69 7.12
C ARG A 228 3.54 -5.94 7.36
N ILE A 229 4.83 -5.90 7.00
CA ILE A 229 5.78 -7.01 7.19
C ILE A 229 6.34 -7.00 8.62
N LYS A 230 6.53 -5.83 9.20
CA LYS A 230 7.10 -5.62 10.54
C LYS A 230 6.07 -5.03 11.51
N ARG A 231 4.88 -5.63 11.54
CA ARG A 231 3.72 -5.14 12.33
C ARG A 231 4.05 -4.94 13.80
N GLU A 232 4.93 -5.77 14.37
CA GLU A 232 5.39 -5.64 15.74
C GLU A 232 6.09 -4.30 16.04
N MET A 233 6.60 -3.62 15.00
CA MET A 233 7.24 -2.30 15.09
C MET A 233 6.27 -1.15 14.77
N PHE A 234 5.08 -1.46 14.27
CA PHE A 234 4.04 -0.49 13.85
C PHE A 234 2.68 -0.90 14.44
N PRO A 235 2.51 -0.81 15.77
CA PRO A 235 1.30 -1.30 16.46
C PRO A 235 0.01 -0.57 16.08
N GLU A 236 0.10 0.58 15.41
CA GLU A 236 -1.04 1.35 14.91
C GLU A 236 -1.63 0.83 13.59
N ILE A 237 -0.92 -0.09 12.90
CA ILE A 237 -1.30 -0.66 11.58
C ILE A 237 -2.09 -1.96 11.73
#